data_6964ba2f161ab616429dd67a245a7ae9
#
_entry.id   6964ba2f161ab616429dd67a245a7ae9
#
_cell.length_a   1.000
_cell.length_b   1.000
_cell.length_c   1.000
_cell.angle_alpha   90.00
_cell.angle_beta   90.00
_cell.angle_gamma   90.00
#
_symmetry.space_group_name_H-M   'P 1'
#
loop_
_entity.id
_entity.type
_entity.pdbx_description
1 polymer ?
#
loop_
_entity_poly.entity_id
_entity_poly.type
_entity_poly.pdbx_seq_one_letter_code
_entity_poly.pdbx_strand_id
1 'polypeptide(L)'
;LLLLLVLTLAACSPVSRTALKKKFSETEKRFQDHTGFILYDPAVGKVLFEHNASRYFTPASNTKIFTLYAGLSILGDSIPAIRYVTSGDSLIFTGTGDPSFLYSSVYNNEKTYNFLKHAPQQLFYTEHNWQTTHFGPGWSWEDYDFAFSAVRSPFPIYGNTFEVVLINDILTTTPTHFGKYIVNTYDTATLASLVRSPFSNTTVFHPGATDKIRKWTKPFISDPSIVIALLADTLDRHVTMIPDGPERT
;
A
#
# COMPACT_ATOMS: atom_id res chain seq x y z
N LEU A 1 -12.78 -37.76 -43.73
CA LEU A 1 -11.73 -37.59 -42.70
C LEU A 1 -10.80 -36.46 -43.06
N LEU A 2 -10.28 -36.35 -44.28
CA LEU A 2 -9.38 -35.31 -44.75
C LEU A 2 -10.02 -33.89 -44.72
N LEU A 3 -11.32 -33.80 -45.05
CA LEU A 3 -12.09 -32.53 -45.01
C LEU A 3 -12.31 -32.03 -43.58
N LEU A 4 -12.46 -32.94 -42.62
CA LEU A 4 -12.59 -32.60 -41.18
C LEU A 4 -11.25 -32.08 -40.61
N LEU A 5 -10.12 -32.65 -41.04
CA LEU A 5 -8.79 -32.22 -40.64
C LEU A 5 -8.44 -30.81 -41.14
N VAL A 6 -8.87 -30.45 -42.35
CA VAL A 6 -8.67 -29.14 -42.95
C VAL A 6 -9.52 -28.06 -42.23
N LEU A 7 -10.73 -28.41 -41.77
CA LEU A 7 -11.61 -27.52 -40.98
C LEU A 7 -11.06 -27.21 -39.58
N THR A 8 -10.35 -28.19 -38.96
CA THR A 8 -9.73 -27.93 -37.62
C THR A 8 -8.49 -27.08 -37.70
N LEU A 9 -7.76 -27.06 -38.81
CA LEU A 9 -6.62 -26.18 -39.01
C LEU A 9 -7.00 -24.72 -39.30
N ALA A 10 -8.24 -24.46 -39.75
CA ALA A 10 -8.75 -23.10 -39.98
C ALA A 10 -9.27 -22.41 -38.71
N ALA A 11 -9.38 -23.10 -37.57
CA ALA A 11 -9.97 -22.60 -36.34
C ALA A 11 -9.05 -21.64 -35.57
N CYS A 12 -7.73 -21.62 -35.83
CA CYS A 12 -6.78 -20.65 -35.28
C CYS A 12 -6.37 -19.65 -36.34
N SER A 13 -7.30 -18.76 -36.75
CA SER A 13 -6.91 -17.60 -37.57
C SER A 13 -6.18 -16.62 -36.73
N PRO A 14 -4.88 -16.30 -36.99
CA PRO A 14 -4.16 -15.27 -36.26
C PRO A 14 -4.89 -13.94 -36.43
N VAL A 15 -5.15 -13.25 -35.31
CA VAL A 15 -5.79 -11.93 -35.36
C VAL A 15 -4.91 -11.02 -36.22
N SER A 16 -5.42 -10.57 -37.36
CA SER A 16 -4.65 -9.75 -38.29
C SER A 16 -4.42 -8.35 -37.69
N ARG A 17 -3.26 -7.76 -37.97
CA ARG A 17 -2.94 -6.37 -37.57
C ARG A 17 -4.02 -5.39 -38.02
N THR A 18 -4.60 -5.60 -39.22
CA THR A 18 -5.68 -4.77 -39.75
C THR A 18 -6.95 -4.88 -38.91
N ALA A 19 -7.31 -6.10 -38.48
CA ALA A 19 -8.45 -6.30 -37.61
C ALA A 19 -8.29 -5.65 -36.24
N LEU A 20 -7.08 -5.73 -35.65
CA LEU A 20 -6.76 -5.04 -34.41
C LEU A 20 -6.87 -3.51 -34.57
N LYS A 21 -6.24 -2.95 -35.59
CA LYS A 21 -6.32 -1.52 -35.88
C LYS A 21 -7.75 -1.03 -36.03
N LYS A 22 -8.59 -1.78 -36.74
CA LYS A 22 -10.01 -1.46 -36.90
C LYS A 22 -10.74 -1.46 -35.55
N LYS A 23 -10.52 -2.47 -34.71
CA LYS A 23 -11.14 -2.57 -33.38
C LYS A 23 -10.73 -1.40 -32.46
N PHE A 24 -9.44 -1.03 -32.42
CA PHE A 24 -9.00 0.14 -31.65
C PHE A 24 -9.70 1.43 -32.14
N SER A 25 -9.74 1.67 -33.45
CA SER A 25 -10.41 2.85 -34.01
C SER A 25 -11.91 2.86 -33.73
N GLU A 26 -12.58 1.74 -33.78
CA GLU A 26 -14.02 1.62 -33.46
C GLU A 26 -14.27 1.88 -31.97
N THR A 27 -13.39 1.37 -31.07
CA THR A 27 -13.45 1.63 -29.63
C THR A 27 -13.26 3.09 -29.30
N GLU A 28 -12.23 3.73 -29.86
CA GLU A 28 -11.96 5.16 -29.71
C GLU A 28 -13.15 6.02 -30.14
N LYS A 29 -13.76 5.71 -31.30
CA LYS A 29 -14.96 6.41 -31.78
C LYS A 29 -16.16 6.21 -30.86
N ARG A 30 -16.36 4.99 -30.37
CA ARG A 30 -17.51 4.63 -29.51
C ARG A 30 -17.46 5.34 -28.16
N PHE A 31 -16.28 5.40 -27.54
CA PHE A 31 -16.10 5.97 -26.21
C PHE A 31 -15.60 7.41 -26.26
N GLN A 32 -15.34 7.97 -27.45
CA GLN A 32 -14.72 9.28 -27.61
C GLN A 32 -13.42 9.43 -26.84
N ASP A 33 -12.63 8.37 -26.83
CA ASP A 33 -11.45 8.19 -26.01
C ASP A 33 -10.19 8.09 -26.88
N HIS A 34 -9.04 8.03 -26.23
CA HIS A 34 -7.72 7.98 -26.84
C HIS A 34 -6.95 6.80 -26.25
N THR A 35 -6.55 5.85 -27.09
CA THR A 35 -5.93 4.59 -26.66
C THR A 35 -4.48 4.49 -27.14
N GLY A 36 -3.56 4.09 -26.25
CA GLY A 36 -2.21 3.63 -26.60
C GLY A 36 -2.08 2.15 -26.32
N PHE A 37 -1.47 1.41 -27.22
CA PHE A 37 -1.25 -0.02 -27.06
C PHE A 37 0.02 -0.47 -27.76
N ILE A 38 0.79 -1.35 -27.10
CA ILE A 38 1.93 -2.05 -27.69
C ILE A 38 1.89 -3.53 -27.28
N LEU A 39 2.08 -4.41 -28.25
CA LEU A 39 2.29 -5.83 -28.03
C LEU A 39 3.72 -6.17 -28.43
N TYR A 40 4.53 -6.55 -27.44
CA TYR A 40 5.93 -6.86 -27.59
C TYR A 40 6.21 -8.31 -27.23
N ASP A 41 6.99 -8.99 -28.07
CA ASP A 41 7.50 -10.33 -27.78
C ASP A 41 8.93 -10.24 -27.29
N PRO A 42 9.19 -10.46 -25.98
CA PRO A 42 10.54 -10.36 -25.42
C PRO A 42 11.46 -11.48 -25.84
N ALA A 43 10.95 -12.66 -26.24
CA ALA A 43 11.75 -13.81 -26.64
C ALA A 43 12.49 -13.55 -27.96
N VAL A 44 11.87 -12.82 -28.87
CA VAL A 44 12.44 -12.47 -30.17
C VAL A 44 12.76 -10.97 -30.33
N GLY A 45 12.54 -10.19 -29.27
CA GLY A 45 12.83 -8.75 -29.26
C GLY A 45 12.01 -7.93 -30.25
N LYS A 46 10.72 -8.30 -30.52
CA LYS A 46 9.95 -7.74 -31.62
C LYS A 46 8.61 -7.17 -31.19
N VAL A 47 8.29 -5.97 -31.70
CA VAL A 47 6.94 -5.41 -31.62
C VAL A 47 6.03 -6.14 -32.62
N LEU A 48 5.03 -6.84 -32.10
CA LEU A 48 4.05 -7.56 -32.89
C LEU A 48 2.93 -6.64 -33.41
N PHE A 49 2.51 -5.71 -32.58
CA PHE A 49 1.49 -4.71 -32.92
C PHE A 49 1.65 -3.45 -32.07
N GLU A 50 1.34 -2.31 -32.66
CA GLU A 50 1.29 -1.03 -31.93
C GLU A 50 0.14 -0.14 -32.45
N HIS A 51 -0.41 0.64 -31.55
CA HIS A 51 -1.42 1.66 -31.82
C HIS A 51 -1.16 2.85 -30.91
N ASN A 52 -0.84 4.01 -31.50
CA ASN A 52 -0.49 5.23 -30.75
C ASN A 52 0.58 5.04 -29.64
N ALA A 53 1.46 4.04 -29.74
CA ALA A 53 2.39 3.64 -28.68
C ALA A 53 3.46 4.72 -28.37
N SER A 54 3.74 5.61 -29.33
CA SER A 54 4.68 6.72 -29.18
C SER A 54 4.05 8.04 -28.71
N ARG A 55 2.74 8.06 -28.48
CA ARG A 55 2.05 9.26 -27.99
C ARG A 55 2.14 9.38 -26.47
N TYR A 56 2.06 10.61 -25.98
CA TYR A 56 1.98 10.89 -24.56
C TYR A 56 0.59 10.58 -24.00
N PHE A 57 0.59 9.92 -22.87
CA PHE A 57 -0.60 9.63 -22.07
C PHE A 57 -0.35 10.07 -20.63
N THR A 58 -1.39 10.51 -19.95
CA THR A 58 -1.32 10.73 -18.50
C THR A 58 -1.10 9.38 -17.82
N PRO A 59 0.03 9.19 -17.13
CA PRO A 59 0.29 7.92 -16.47
C PRO A 59 -0.64 7.75 -15.25
N ALA A 60 -0.96 6.50 -14.98
CA ALA A 60 -1.62 6.09 -13.74
C ALA A 60 -0.69 5.12 -12.98
N SER A 61 -1.20 4.04 -12.44
CA SER A 61 -0.42 3.06 -11.67
C SER A 61 0.67 2.33 -12.48
N ASN A 62 0.70 2.43 -13.77
CA ASN A 62 1.79 1.92 -14.60
C ASN A 62 3.14 2.61 -14.33
N THR A 63 3.16 3.81 -13.72
CA THR A 63 4.38 4.44 -13.20
C THR A 63 5.08 3.58 -12.13
N LYS A 64 4.36 2.70 -11.44
CA LYS A 64 4.91 1.77 -10.46
C LYS A 64 5.92 0.79 -11.07
N ILE A 65 5.83 0.51 -12.38
CA ILE A 65 6.79 -0.33 -13.10
C ILE A 65 8.19 0.32 -13.08
N PHE A 66 8.26 1.64 -13.29
CA PHE A 66 9.51 2.39 -13.24
C PHE A 66 10.07 2.46 -11.81
N THR A 67 9.19 2.66 -10.82
CA THR A 67 9.59 2.65 -9.41
C THR A 67 10.11 1.28 -8.99
N LEU A 68 9.45 0.19 -9.41
CA LEU A 68 9.90 -1.17 -9.17
C LEU A 68 11.28 -1.43 -9.82
N TYR A 69 11.44 -1.05 -11.08
CA TYR A 69 12.71 -1.20 -11.78
C TYR A 69 13.86 -0.44 -11.09
N ALA A 70 13.61 0.82 -10.71
CA ALA A 70 14.58 1.63 -9.98
C ALA A 70 14.89 1.01 -8.61
N GLY A 71 13.87 0.57 -7.87
CA GLY A 71 14.04 -0.12 -6.58
C GLY A 71 14.90 -1.36 -6.70
N LEU A 72 14.59 -2.27 -7.62
CA LEU A 72 15.39 -3.48 -7.85
C LEU A 72 16.81 -3.18 -8.30
N SER A 73 17.01 -2.13 -9.12
CA SER A 73 18.33 -1.76 -9.63
C SER A 73 19.24 -1.14 -8.55
N ILE A 74 18.66 -0.41 -7.58
CA ILE A 74 19.41 0.32 -6.55
C ILE A 74 19.54 -0.49 -5.26
N LEU A 75 18.46 -1.16 -4.85
CA LEU A 75 18.35 -1.85 -3.56
C LEU A 75 18.56 -3.36 -3.67
N GLY A 76 18.46 -3.91 -4.88
CA GLY A 76 18.43 -5.35 -5.11
C GLY A 76 17.05 -5.97 -4.81
N ASP A 77 17.02 -7.26 -4.56
CA ASP A 77 15.82 -8.06 -4.32
C ASP A 77 15.38 -8.12 -2.85
N SER A 78 16.14 -7.51 -1.95
CA SER A 78 15.85 -7.47 -0.52
C SER A 78 16.29 -6.14 0.11
N ILE A 79 15.50 -5.68 1.08
CA ILE A 79 15.79 -4.49 1.88
C ILE A 79 15.82 -4.86 3.38
N PRO A 80 16.68 -4.22 4.20
CA PRO A 80 16.61 -4.40 5.63
C PRO A 80 15.32 -3.78 6.18
N ALA A 81 14.58 -4.50 7.03
CA ALA A 81 13.36 -3.97 7.66
C ALA A 81 13.65 -2.99 8.79
N ILE A 82 14.71 -3.26 9.56
CA ILE A 82 15.19 -2.41 10.64
C ILE A 82 16.71 -2.32 10.61
N ARG A 83 17.24 -1.26 11.21
CA ARG A 83 18.64 -1.17 11.63
C ARG A 83 18.68 -1.13 13.14
N TYR A 84 19.65 -1.76 13.75
CA TYR A 84 19.77 -1.77 15.21
C TYR A 84 21.21 -1.80 15.69
N VAL A 85 21.41 -1.43 16.94
CA VAL A 85 22.64 -1.57 17.69
C VAL A 85 22.30 -2.11 19.09
N THR A 86 23.17 -2.93 19.61
CA THR A 86 23.07 -3.44 20.99
C THR A 86 24.17 -2.84 21.85
N SER A 87 23.83 -2.38 23.05
CA SER A 87 24.77 -1.86 24.03
C SER A 87 24.35 -2.33 25.43
N GLY A 88 25.09 -3.25 26.00
CA GLY A 88 24.70 -3.89 27.27
C GLY A 88 23.33 -4.54 27.18
N ASP A 89 22.40 -4.13 28.05
CA ASP A 89 21.02 -4.61 28.11
C ASP A 89 20.06 -3.81 27.21
N SER A 90 20.57 -3.06 26.26
CA SER A 90 19.75 -2.21 25.39
C SER A 90 19.86 -2.64 23.93
N LEU A 91 18.72 -2.72 23.24
CA LEU A 91 18.60 -2.84 21.80
C LEU A 91 17.93 -1.57 21.27
N ILE A 92 18.70 -0.75 20.58
CA ILE A 92 18.23 0.50 19.97
C ILE A 92 17.99 0.23 18.50
N PHE A 93 16.80 0.49 18.01
CA PHE A 93 16.47 0.23 16.61
C PHE A 93 15.71 1.38 15.94
N THR A 94 15.79 1.40 14.63
CA THR A 94 15.06 2.32 13.74
C THR A 94 14.54 1.55 12.54
N GLY A 95 13.41 1.98 11.99
CA GLY A 95 12.89 1.44 10.75
C GLY A 95 13.66 1.95 9.52
N THR A 96 13.43 1.34 8.39
CA THR A 96 14.05 1.68 7.09
C THR A 96 13.03 2.10 6.04
N GLY A 97 11.76 2.25 6.44
CA GLY A 97 10.65 2.49 5.53
C GLY A 97 10.05 1.22 4.93
N ASP A 98 10.48 0.03 5.36
CA ASP A 98 9.87 -1.24 4.94
C ASP A 98 8.42 -1.33 5.44
N PRO A 99 7.41 -1.42 4.54
CA PRO A 99 6.00 -1.45 4.93
C PRO A 99 5.50 -2.84 5.34
N SER A 100 6.35 -3.86 5.35
CA SER A 100 5.92 -5.26 5.52
C SER A 100 5.62 -5.66 6.96
N PHE A 101 6.00 -4.84 7.96
CA PHE A 101 5.83 -5.20 9.37
C PHE A 101 4.36 -5.31 9.75
N LEU A 102 3.89 -6.54 10.01
CA LEU A 102 2.51 -6.89 10.36
C LEU A 102 1.47 -6.48 9.31
N TYR A 103 1.87 -6.28 8.08
CA TYR A 103 0.98 -5.93 6.97
C TYR A 103 0.72 -7.14 6.08
N SER A 104 -0.02 -8.10 6.60
CA SER A 104 -0.27 -9.42 6.00
C SER A 104 -0.95 -9.38 4.63
N SER A 105 -1.67 -8.30 4.30
CA SER A 105 -2.28 -8.11 2.97
C SER A 105 -1.25 -7.89 1.85
N VAL A 106 -0.02 -7.50 2.19
CA VAL A 106 1.08 -7.29 1.24
C VAL A 106 2.12 -8.38 1.36
N TYR A 107 2.57 -8.66 2.58
CA TYR A 107 3.62 -9.63 2.82
C TYR A 107 3.53 -10.19 4.24
N ASN A 108 3.45 -11.50 4.36
CA ASN A 108 3.42 -12.16 5.67
C ASN A 108 4.83 -12.61 6.05
N ASN A 109 5.55 -11.77 6.80
CA ASN A 109 6.89 -12.05 7.30
C ASN A 109 7.00 -11.70 8.77
N GLU A 110 7.15 -12.70 9.60
CA GLU A 110 7.26 -12.54 11.05
C GLU A 110 8.71 -12.37 11.55
N LYS A 111 9.71 -12.28 10.67
CA LYS A 111 11.12 -12.23 11.10
C LYS A 111 11.40 -11.05 12.02
N THR A 112 11.00 -9.84 11.63
CA THR A 112 11.20 -8.63 12.44
C THR A 112 10.39 -8.69 13.74
N TYR A 113 9.15 -9.17 13.65
CA TYR A 113 8.31 -9.37 14.82
C TYR A 113 8.97 -10.32 15.82
N ASN A 114 9.37 -11.52 15.38
CA ASN A 114 9.99 -12.53 16.22
C ASN A 114 11.34 -12.04 16.77
N PHE A 115 12.13 -11.32 15.99
CA PHE A 115 13.38 -10.72 16.44
C PHE A 115 13.16 -9.74 17.60
N LEU A 116 12.22 -8.79 17.44
CA LEU A 116 11.93 -7.80 18.49
C LEU A 116 11.22 -8.44 19.70
N LYS A 117 10.30 -9.36 19.47
CA LYS A 117 9.55 -10.06 20.52
C LYS A 117 10.47 -10.85 21.47
N HIS A 118 11.47 -11.54 20.92
CA HIS A 118 12.32 -12.45 21.66
C HIS A 118 13.72 -11.88 21.98
N ALA A 119 14.00 -10.64 21.61
CA ALA A 119 15.25 -9.98 21.99
C ALA A 119 15.39 -9.96 23.52
N PRO A 120 16.52 -10.41 24.10
CA PRO A 120 16.70 -10.40 25.56
C PRO A 120 16.84 -8.99 26.13
N GLN A 121 17.22 -8.02 25.32
CA GLN A 121 17.46 -6.64 25.71
C GLN A 121 16.18 -5.84 25.89
N GLN A 122 16.25 -4.71 26.60
CA GLN A 122 15.21 -3.68 26.59
C GLN A 122 15.17 -3.00 25.23
N LEU A 123 13.97 -2.69 24.74
CA LEU A 123 13.76 -2.14 23.42
C LEU A 123 13.70 -0.61 23.46
N PHE A 124 14.49 0.02 22.60
CA PHE A 124 14.51 1.44 22.39
C PHE A 124 14.29 1.75 20.91
N TYR A 125 13.34 2.64 20.60
CA TYR A 125 13.04 3.05 19.26
C TYR A 125 13.48 4.49 19.00
N THR A 126 14.00 4.78 17.80
CA THR A 126 14.36 6.13 17.38
C THR A 126 14.01 6.36 15.91
N GLU A 127 13.67 7.60 15.57
CA GLU A 127 13.42 8.05 14.18
C GLU A 127 14.51 8.99 13.67
N HIS A 128 15.65 9.08 14.34
CA HIS A 128 16.74 9.99 14.01
C HIS A 128 17.18 9.94 12.53
N ASN A 129 17.06 8.80 11.88
CA ASN A 129 17.42 8.63 10.47
C ASN A 129 16.34 9.10 9.49
N TRP A 130 15.22 9.62 9.97
CA TRP A 130 14.07 9.99 9.12
C TRP A 130 13.97 11.52 9.01
N GLN A 131 14.12 12.03 7.77
CA GLN A 131 14.13 13.48 7.49
C GLN A 131 13.23 13.80 6.29
N THR A 132 12.03 13.26 6.25
CA THR A 132 11.09 13.50 5.16
C THR A 132 9.69 13.77 5.68
N THR A 133 8.85 14.32 4.80
CA THR A 133 7.45 14.61 5.11
C THR A 133 6.58 13.36 5.01
N HIS A 134 5.42 13.37 5.65
CA HIS A 134 4.47 12.27 5.62
C HIS A 134 3.94 11.97 4.21
N PHE A 135 3.77 13.00 3.38
CA PHE A 135 3.26 12.85 2.02
C PHE A 135 4.34 13.12 0.98
N GLY A 136 4.26 12.43 -0.15
CA GLY A 136 5.17 12.62 -1.28
C GLY A 136 4.80 13.88 -2.09
N PRO A 137 5.77 14.44 -2.85
CA PRO A 137 5.48 15.52 -3.79
C PRO A 137 4.40 15.10 -4.79
N GLY A 138 3.43 15.98 -5.05
CA GLY A 138 2.36 15.75 -6.02
C GLY A 138 1.24 14.83 -5.55
N TRP A 139 1.26 14.36 -4.30
CA TRP A 139 0.12 13.63 -3.75
C TRP A 139 -1.08 14.57 -3.60
N SER A 140 -2.27 14.08 -3.98
CA SER A 140 -3.50 14.84 -3.76
C SER A 140 -3.80 14.92 -2.26
N TRP A 141 -4.05 16.12 -1.76
CA TRP A 141 -4.40 16.31 -0.35
C TRP A 141 -5.76 15.69 0.00
N GLU A 142 -6.65 15.52 -0.97
CA GLU A 142 -7.96 14.89 -0.79
C GLU A 142 -7.86 13.36 -0.56
N ASP A 143 -6.74 12.77 -0.94
CA ASP A 143 -6.53 11.32 -0.81
C ASP A 143 -6.16 10.88 0.61
N TYR A 144 -5.99 11.81 1.56
CA TYR A 144 -5.54 11.54 2.93
C TYR A 144 -6.38 10.50 3.69
N ASP A 145 -7.63 10.29 3.31
CA ASP A 145 -8.56 9.35 3.95
C ASP A 145 -8.57 7.96 3.30
N PHE A 146 -7.85 7.77 2.20
CA PHE A 146 -7.77 6.49 1.50
C PHE A 146 -6.52 5.69 1.87
N ALA A 147 -6.68 4.38 2.05
CA ALA A 147 -5.61 3.47 2.46
C ALA A 147 -4.40 3.47 1.50
N PHE A 148 -4.59 3.77 0.21
CA PHE A 148 -3.49 3.86 -0.75
C PHE A 148 -2.63 5.13 -0.57
N SER A 149 -3.10 6.10 0.20
CA SER A 149 -2.40 7.34 0.56
C SER A 149 -1.92 7.32 2.03
N ALA A 150 -1.61 6.14 2.56
CA ALA A 150 -1.02 6.02 3.88
C ALA A 150 0.27 6.84 3.99
N VAL A 151 0.48 7.50 5.13
CA VAL A 151 1.64 8.37 5.36
C VAL A 151 2.94 7.57 5.28
N ARG A 152 4.00 8.23 4.82
CA ARG A 152 5.36 7.69 4.87
C ARG A 152 5.90 7.84 6.28
N SER A 153 6.53 6.80 6.79
CA SER A 153 7.19 6.80 8.09
C SER A 153 8.44 5.91 8.06
N PRO A 154 9.37 6.06 9.02
CA PRO A 154 10.54 5.20 9.07
C PRO A 154 10.18 3.74 9.38
N PHE A 155 9.13 3.52 10.15
CA PHE A 155 8.68 2.19 10.56
C PHE A 155 7.16 2.04 10.33
N PRO A 156 6.74 1.78 9.08
CA PRO A 156 5.33 1.54 8.80
C PRO A 156 4.87 0.25 9.49
N ILE A 157 4.05 0.39 10.52
CA ILE A 157 3.42 -0.73 11.21
C ILE A 157 2.00 -0.91 10.70
N TYR A 158 1.61 -2.14 10.36
CA TYR A 158 0.34 -2.43 9.67
C TYR A 158 0.16 -1.64 8.35
N GLY A 159 1.28 -1.29 7.68
CA GLY A 159 1.27 -0.43 6.49
C GLY A 159 0.75 0.99 6.75
N ASN A 160 0.84 1.49 7.99
CA ASN A 160 0.25 2.74 8.45
C ASN A 160 -1.26 2.84 8.18
N THR A 161 -1.95 1.69 8.27
CA THR A 161 -3.40 1.58 8.12
C THR A 161 -4.02 0.79 9.27
N PHE A 162 -5.30 1.01 9.51
CA PHE A 162 -6.09 0.19 10.43
C PHE A 162 -7.42 -0.20 9.78
N GLU A 163 -7.93 -1.34 10.20
CA GLU A 163 -9.24 -1.80 9.75
C GLU A 163 -10.33 -1.41 10.73
N VAL A 164 -11.50 -1.07 10.20
CA VAL A 164 -12.72 -0.87 10.98
C VAL A 164 -13.77 -1.78 10.40
N VAL A 165 -14.41 -2.58 11.25
CA VAL A 165 -15.47 -3.50 10.86
C VAL A 165 -16.73 -3.15 11.65
N LEU A 166 -17.82 -2.98 10.94
CA LEU A 166 -19.17 -2.81 11.50
C LEU A 166 -19.95 -4.11 11.33
N ILE A 167 -20.38 -4.71 12.44
CA ILE A 167 -21.22 -5.91 12.47
C ILE A 167 -22.30 -5.67 13.50
N ASN A 168 -23.56 -5.77 13.10
CA ASN A 168 -24.71 -5.60 14.00
C ASN A 168 -24.60 -4.32 14.86
N ASP A 169 -24.28 -3.20 14.21
CA ASP A 169 -24.09 -1.88 14.83
C ASP A 169 -22.91 -1.77 15.82
N ILE A 170 -22.07 -2.79 15.89
CA ILE A 170 -20.85 -2.77 16.71
C ILE A 170 -19.64 -2.50 15.81
N LEU A 171 -18.93 -1.40 16.11
CA LEU A 171 -17.66 -1.06 15.47
C LEU A 171 -16.50 -1.72 16.24
N THR A 172 -15.64 -2.39 15.49
CA THR A 172 -14.38 -2.94 16.00
C THR A 172 -13.23 -2.44 15.15
N THR A 173 -12.05 -2.27 15.75
CA THR A 173 -10.83 -1.85 15.03
C THR A 173 -9.73 -2.89 15.16
N THR A 174 -8.92 -3.00 14.12
CA THR A 174 -7.69 -3.79 14.13
C THR A 174 -6.53 -2.94 13.61
N PRO A 175 -5.51 -2.64 14.41
CA PRO A 175 -5.40 -2.95 15.86
C PRO A 175 -6.43 -2.21 16.72
N THR A 176 -6.72 -2.76 17.90
CA THR A 176 -7.71 -2.24 18.87
C THR A 176 -7.38 -0.83 19.37
N HIS A 177 -6.09 -0.47 19.33
CA HIS A 177 -5.57 0.86 19.66
C HIS A 177 -6.37 2.00 19.02
N PHE A 178 -6.88 1.82 17.80
CA PHE A 178 -7.60 2.86 17.07
C PHE A 178 -9.06 3.03 17.48
N GLY A 179 -9.62 2.12 18.27
CA GLY A 179 -10.99 2.25 18.76
C GLY A 179 -11.25 3.55 19.51
N LYS A 180 -10.28 4.05 20.26
CA LYS A 180 -10.37 5.33 21.01
C LYS A 180 -10.44 6.58 20.11
N TYR A 181 -10.11 6.47 18.85
CA TYR A 181 -10.16 7.56 17.87
C TYR A 181 -11.47 7.58 17.07
N ILE A 182 -12.32 6.56 17.21
CA ILE A 182 -13.62 6.52 16.53
C ILE A 182 -14.60 7.39 17.31
N VAL A 183 -15.20 8.34 16.62
CA VAL A 183 -16.21 9.24 17.17
C VAL A 183 -17.51 9.05 16.40
N ASN A 184 -18.60 8.74 17.09
CA ASN A 184 -19.91 8.66 16.48
C ASN A 184 -20.50 10.06 16.30
N THR A 185 -21.11 10.31 15.16
CA THR A 185 -21.93 11.51 14.94
C THR A 185 -23.42 11.16 14.99
N TYR A 186 -24.24 12.17 15.26
CA TYR A 186 -25.69 12.06 15.13
C TYR A 186 -26.19 12.30 13.70
N ASP A 187 -25.30 12.81 12.82
CA ASP A 187 -25.64 13.02 11.42
C ASP A 187 -25.70 11.69 10.71
N THR A 188 -26.88 11.36 10.20
CA THR A 188 -27.10 10.12 9.46
C THR A 188 -26.76 10.33 7.99
N ALA A 189 -26.08 9.35 7.42
CA ALA A 189 -25.82 9.27 5.98
C ALA A 189 -26.79 8.28 5.31
N THR A 190 -26.97 8.39 4.00
CA THR A 190 -27.75 7.40 3.24
C THR A 190 -27.16 6.00 3.41
N LEU A 191 -25.81 5.92 3.37
CA LEU A 191 -25.06 4.70 3.68
C LEU A 191 -24.09 5.00 4.82
N ALA A 192 -23.89 4.05 5.72
CA ALA A 192 -22.90 4.16 6.77
C ALA A 192 -21.52 4.48 6.18
N SER A 193 -20.85 5.46 6.73
CA SER A 193 -19.54 5.93 6.25
C SER A 193 -18.59 6.24 7.40
N LEU A 194 -17.32 6.23 7.08
CA LEU A 194 -16.23 6.48 8.02
C LEU A 194 -15.23 7.44 7.39
N VAL A 195 -14.98 8.57 8.03
CA VAL A 195 -14.10 9.64 7.51
C VAL A 195 -13.08 10.04 8.57
N ARG A 196 -11.80 9.94 8.24
CA ARG A 196 -10.72 10.39 9.12
C ARG A 196 -10.53 11.91 9.00
N SER A 197 -10.16 12.56 10.09
CA SER A 197 -9.74 13.97 10.04
C SER A 197 -8.44 14.14 9.25
N PRO A 198 -8.26 15.23 8.47
CA PRO A 198 -7.04 15.49 7.72
C PRO A 198 -5.77 15.58 8.58
N PHE A 199 -5.89 16.13 9.79
CA PHE A 199 -4.76 16.48 10.66
C PHE A 199 -4.69 15.69 11.96
N SER A 200 -5.52 14.67 12.12
CA SER A 200 -5.50 13.82 13.32
C SER A 200 -5.98 12.40 12.98
N ASN A 201 -5.85 11.50 13.94
CA ASN A 201 -6.37 10.13 13.81
C ASN A 201 -7.85 10.02 14.19
N THR A 202 -8.48 11.12 14.61
CA THR A 202 -9.92 11.14 14.86
C THR A 202 -10.66 10.72 13.59
N THR A 203 -11.50 9.73 13.72
CA THR A 203 -12.25 9.15 12.61
C THR A 203 -13.73 9.18 12.95
N VAL A 204 -14.49 9.93 12.17
CA VAL A 204 -15.92 10.15 12.40
C VAL A 204 -16.72 9.06 11.70
N PHE A 205 -17.54 8.36 12.45
CA PHE A 205 -18.50 7.41 11.95
C PHE A 205 -19.86 8.10 11.77
N HIS A 206 -20.36 8.06 10.55
CA HIS A 206 -21.71 8.51 10.18
C HIS A 206 -22.60 7.28 10.04
N PRO A 207 -23.56 7.07 10.95
CA PRO A 207 -24.49 5.96 10.83
C PRO A 207 -25.39 6.11 9.60
N GLY A 208 -25.81 5.00 9.03
CA GLY A 208 -26.67 4.96 7.84
C GLY A 208 -27.02 3.53 7.47
N ALA A 209 -27.73 3.35 6.36
CA ALA A 209 -28.03 2.00 5.88
C ALA A 209 -26.72 1.22 5.65
N THR A 210 -26.70 -0.01 6.07
CA THR A 210 -25.54 -0.89 5.93
C THR A 210 -25.98 -2.29 5.54
N ASP A 211 -25.13 -2.98 4.79
CA ASP A 211 -25.18 -4.42 4.67
C ASP A 211 -24.85 -5.05 6.03
N LYS A 212 -25.09 -6.34 6.19
CA LYS A 212 -24.87 -7.05 7.46
C LYS A 212 -23.46 -6.88 8.02
N ILE A 213 -22.45 -6.74 7.15
CA ILE A 213 -21.05 -6.52 7.51
C ILE A 213 -20.51 -5.43 6.59
N ARG A 214 -19.87 -4.42 7.18
CA ARG A 214 -19.15 -3.39 6.42
C ARG A 214 -17.73 -3.24 6.95
N LYS A 215 -16.79 -3.11 6.03
CA LYS A 215 -15.36 -3.01 6.35
C LYS A 215 -14.77 -1.79 5.67
N TRP A 216 -13.95 -1.06 6.41
CA TRP A 216 -13.13 0.05 5.92
C TRP A 216 -11.68 -0.17 6.31
N THR A 217 -10.77 0.24 5.45
CA THR A 217 -9.35 0.39 5.77
C THR A 217 -9.01 1.87 5.70
N LYS A 218 -8.50 2.42 6.79
CA LYS A 218 -8.17 3.82 6.93
C LYS A 218 -6.68 4.00 7.21
N PRO A 219 -6.01 4.98 6.60
CA PRO A 219 -4.66 5.33 6.99
C PRO A 219 -4.67 6.06 8.33
N PHE A 220 -3.58 5.96 9.07
CA PHE A 220 -3.37 6.79 10.26
C PHE A 220 -2.13 7.67 10.12
N ILE A 221 -2.14 8.80 10.81
CA ILE A 221 -0.95 9.64 10.94
C ILE A 221 -0.03 8.95 11.94
N SER A 222 1.12 8.52 11.43
CA SER A 222 2.16 7.89 12.22
C SER A 222 3.02 8.96 12.88
N ASP A 223 3.16 8.85 14.18
CA ASP A 223 4.13 9.57 14.98
C ASP A 223 4.81 8.60 15.96
N PRO A 224 5.96 9.00 16.56
CA PRO A 224 6.70 8.10 17.45
C PRO A 224 5.88 7.54 18.61
N SER A 225 4.95 8.30 19.16
CA SER A 225 4.12 7.87 20.29
C SER A 225 3.14 6.76 19.88
N ILE A 226 2.58 6.86 18.69
CA ILE A 226 1.69 5.84 18.11
C ILE A 226 2.49 4.57 17.77
N VAL A 227 3.65 4.73 17.13
CA VAL A 227 4.52 3.59 16.80
C VAL A 227 4.90 2.80 18.06
N ILE A 228 5.33 3.49 19.12
CA ILE A 228 5.66 2.86 20.40
C ILE A 228 4.46 2.17 21.03
N ALA A 229 3.29 2.82 21.02
CA ALA A 229 2.08 2.24 21.59
C ALA A 229 1.67 0.96 20.84
N LEU A 230 1.73 0.99 19.50
CA LEU A 230 1.43 -0.18 18.66
C LEU A 230 2.46 -1.29 18.85
N LEU A 231 3.74 -0.94 18.94
CA LEU A 231 4.81 -1.92 19.20
C LEU A 231 4.64 -2.56 20.59
N ALA A 232 4.38 -1.75 21.62
CA ALA A 232 4.20 -2.25 22.98
C ALA A 232 3.01 -3.23 23.07
N ASP A 233 1.88 -2.85 22.48
CA ASP A 233 0.67 -3.69 22.45
C ASP A 233 0.92 -4.98 21.65
N THR A 234 1.51 -4.87 20.46
CA THR A 234 1.72 -6.01 19.56
C THR A 234 2.79 -6.98 20.07
N LEU A 235 3.90 -6.45 20.59
CA LEU A 235 5.01 -7.26 21.10
C LEU A 235 4.76 -7.76 22.54
N ASP A 236 3.74 -7.19 23.22
CA ASP A 236 3.54 -7.38 24.66
C ASP A 236 4.84 -7.11 25.43
N ARG A 237 5.49 -5.96 25.10
CA ARG A 237 6.77 -5.53 25.66
C ARG A 237 6.84 -4.03 25.77
N HIS A 238 7.55 -3.54 26.77
CA HIS A 238 7.85 -2.13 26.86
C HIS A 238 8.83 -1.68 25.76
N VAL A 239 8.51 -0.57 25.10
CA VAL A 239 9.37 0.06 24.10
C VAL A 239 9.53 1.52 24.49
N THR A 240 10.76 1.99 24.61
CA THR A 240 11.09 3.36 25.01
C THR A 240 11.50 4.19 23.79
N MET A 241 11.00 5.43 23.67
CA MET A 241 11.46 6.37 22.64
C MET A 241 12.80 7.01 23.07
N ILE A 242 13.74 7.03 22.13
CA ILE A 242 14.92 7.89 22.24
C ILE A 242 14.74 9.03 21.23
N PRO A 243 14.53 10.28 21.68
CA PRO A 243 14.26 11.43 20.80
C PRO A 243 15.41 11.72 19.84
N ASP A 244 16.62 11.66 20.36
CA ASP A 244 17.86 11.89 19.61
C ASP A 244 18.72 10.64 19.75
N GLY A 245 18.81 9.85 18.69
CA GLY A 245 19.79 8.76 18.64
C GLY A 245 21.21 9.34 18.76
N PRO A 246 22.21 8.53 19.16
CA PRO A 246 23.58 9.01 19.25
C PRO A 246 24.01 9.59 17.91
N GLU A 247 24.49 10.85 17.92
CA GLU A 247 25.14 11.44 16.75
C GLU A 247 26.24 10.47 16.28
N ARG A 248 26.19 10.12 15.01
CA ARG A 248 27.27 9.36 14.42
C ARG A 248 28.46 10.29 14.29
N THR A 249 29.41 10.16 15.19
CA THR A 249 30.78 10.68 15.00
C THR A 249 31.49 9.91 13.91
#